data_c2efbf653f2f40be51135e1f92d36f1d
#
_entry.id   c2efbf653f2f40be51135e1f92d36f1d
#
_cell.length_a   1.000
_cell.length_b   1.000
_cell.length_c   1.000
_cell.angle_alpha   90.00
_cell.angle_beta   90.00
_cell.angle_gamma   90.00
#
_symmetry.space_group_name_H-M   'P 1'
#
loop_
_entity.id
_entity.type
_entity.pdbx_description
1 polymer ?
#
loop_
_entity_poly.entity_id
_entity_poly.type
_entity_poly.pdbx_seq_one_letter_code
_entity_poly.pdbx_strand_id
1 'polypeptide(L)'
;KLMSWKDVSKYIYYSDVLIVDLRDSGEYKKGHIRGAWNIPYEELEGRMKQLRGYKRVILYCDYGNQSMEAARTLAADGWQAATVVGGYETLQQKDIDG
;
A
#
# COMPACT_ATOMS: atom_id res chain seq x y z
N LYS A 1 -8.16 4.93 6.50
CA LYS A 1 -9.08 5.04 5.38
C LYS A 1 -9.07 3.78 4.52
N LEU A 2 -10.22 3.35 4.07
CA LEU A 2 -10.36 2.18 3.20
C LEU A 2 -10.44 2.63 1.75
N MET A 3 -9.75 1.91 0.86
CA MET A 3 -9.77 2.19 -0.57
C MET A 3 -10.07 0.92 -1.36
N SER A 4 -10.72 1.08 -2.50
CA SER A 4 -10.83 0.03 -3.50
C SER A 4 -9.63 0.14 -4.45
N TRP A 5 -9.37 -0.91 -5.23
CA TRP A 5 -8.34 -0.83 -6.27
C TRP A 5 -8.62 0.25 -7.29
N LYS A 6 -9.89 0.50 -7.58
CA LYS A 6 -10.27 1.56 -8.49
C LYS A 6 -9.85 2.94 -7.94
N ASP A 7 -10.00 3.13 -6.64
CA ASP A 7 -9.54 4.37 -6.00
C ASP A 7 -8.02 4.49 -6.08
N VAL A 8 -7.31 3.38 -5.82
CA VAL A 8 -5.83 3.38 -5.87
C VAL A 8 -5.33 3.79 -7.25
N SER A 9 -6.01 3.35 -8.31
CA SER A 9 -5.58 3.65 -9.68
C SER A 9 -5.47 5.15 -9.94
N LYS A 10 -6.23 5.95 -9.22
CA LYS A 10 -6.19 7.41 -9.37
C LYS A 10 -4.90 8.01 -8.84
N TYR A 11 -4.22 7.31 -7.95
CA TYR A 11 -3.03 7.82 -7.26
C TYR A 11 -1.70 7.29 -7.78
N ILE A 12 -1.73 6.33 -8.71
CA ILE A 12 -0.50 5.64 -9.17
C ILE A 12 0.58 6.62 -9.66
N TYR A 13 0.17 7.72 -10.27
CA TYR A 13 1.12 8.69 -10.84
C TYR A 13 1.32 9.94 -10.00
N TYR A 14 0.77 9.98 -8.79
CA TYR A 14 0.94 11.15 -7.91
C TYR A 14 2.29 11.06 -7.20
N SER A 15 3.14 12.06 -7.41
CA SER A 15 4.50 12.06 -6.83
C SER A 15 4.52 12.18 -5.31
N ASP A 16 3.46 12.73 -4.72
CA ASP A 16 3.36 12.89 -3.27
C ASP A 16 2.62 11.75 -2.57
N VAL A 17 2.28 10.71 -3.31
CA VAL A 17 1.62 9.52 -2.76
C VAL A 17 2.53 8.31 -2.95
N LEU A 18 2.77 7.58 -1.87
CA LEU A 18 3.55 6.35 -1.92
C LEU A 18 2.62 5.16 -1.74
N ILE A 19 2.76 4.18 -2.63
CA ILE A 19 2.06 2.91 -2.51
C ILE A 19 3.06 1.90 -1.97
N VAL A 20 2.68 1.17 -0.92
CA VAL A 20 3.55 0.20 -0.26
C VAL A 20 2.93 -1.18 -0.31
N ASP A 21 3.68 -2.11 -0.87
CA ASP A 21 3.33 -3.54 -0.92
C ASP A 21 3.95 -4.20 0.30
N LEU A 22 3.12 -4.70 1.20
CA LEU A 22 3.56 -5.32 2.46
C LEU A 22 3.77 -6.84 2.34
N ARG A 23 3.60 -7.39 1.14
CA ARG A 23 3.78 -8.82 0.93
C ARG A 23 5.26 -9.19 0.94
N ASP A 24 5.54 -10.49 1.00
CA ASP A 24 6.90 -10.98 0.90
C ASP A 24 7.52 -10.58 -0.44
N SER A 25 8.84 -10.44 -0.45
CA SER A 25 9.56 -10.01 -1.66
C SER A 25 9.33 -10.95 -2.84
N GLY A 26 9.16 -12.23 -2.58
CA GLY A 26 8.87 -13.22 -3.64
C GLY A 26 7.56 -12.94 -4.36
N GLU A 27 6.52 -12.61 -3.58
CA GLU A 27 5.22 -12.26 -4.16
C GLU A 27 5.27 -10.93 -4.89
N TYR A 28 5.96 -9.96 -4.33
CA TYR A 28 6.17 -8.67 -4.97
C TYR A 28 6.83 -8.82 -6.34
N LYS A 29 7.84 -9.68 -6.44
CA LYS A 29 8.56 -9.89 -7.70
C LYS A 29 7.71 -10.53 -8.78
N LYS A 30 6.73 -11.34 -8.39
CA LYS A 30 5.81 -11.98 -9.35
C LYS A 30 4.86 -10.98 -9.98
N GLY A 31 4.61 -9.87 -9.32
CA GLY A 31 3.73 -8.82 -9.83
C GLY A 31 3.33 -7.90 -8.69
N HIS A 32 3.30 -6.61 -8.97
CA HIS A 32 2.92 -5.60 -7.98
C HIS A 32 2.39 -4.36 -8.69
N ILE A 33 1.80 -3.46 -7.95
CA ILE A 33 1.27 -2.21 -8.48
C ILE A 33 2.44 -1.33 -8.94
N ARG A 34 2.28 -0.72 -10.10
CA ARG A 34 3.30 0.16 -10.67
C ARG A 34 3.74 1.21 -9.67
N GLY A 35 5.05 1.29 -9.44
CA GLY A 35 5.63 2.27 -8.54
C GLY A 35 5.56 1.91 -7.07
N ALA A 36 4.94 0.80 -6.70
CA ALA A 36 4.86 0.39 -5.31
C ALA A 36 6.23 -0.01 -4.78
N TRP A 37 6.53 0.43 -3.55
CA TRP A 37 7.71 -0.06 -2.83
C TRP A 37 7.35 -1.36 -2.13
N ASN A 38 8.31 -2.27 -2.03
CA ASN A 38 8.13 -3.47 -1.23
C ASN A 38 8.74 -3.26 0.15
N ILE A 39 7.89 -3.17 1.15
CA ILE A 39 8.31 -3.16 2.55
C ILE A 39 7.50 -4.28 3.22
N PRO A 40 8.09 -5.47 3.40
CA PRO A 40 7.36 -6.56 4.05
C PRO A 40 6.79 -6.11 5.39
N TYR A 41 5.61 -6.61 5.71
CA TYR A 41 4.86 -6.14 6.88
C TYR A 41 5.70 -6.09 8.16
N GLU A 42 6.48 -7.12 8.43
CA GLU A 42 7.30 -7.22 9.64
C GLU A 42 8.44 -6.22 9.67
N GLU A 43 8.79 -5.60 8.54
CA GLU A 43 9.86 -4.61 8.48
C GLU A 43 9.36 -3.17 8.59
N LEU A 44 8.04 -2.97 8.52
CA LEU A 44 7.48 -1.62 8.40
C LEU A 44 7.88 -0.71 9.56
N GLU A 45 7.75 -1.18 10.80
CA GLU A 45 8.08 -0.35 11.96
C GLU A 45 9.51 0.17 11.92
N GLY A 46 10.45 -0.67 11.52
CA GLY A 46 11.84 -0.28 11.44
C GLY A 46 12.17 0.63 10.26
N ARG A 47 11.23 0.81 9.34
CA ARG A 47 11.49 1.55 8.10
C ARG A 47 10.54 2.74 7.91
N MET A 48 9.79 3.12 8.92
CA MET A 48 8.82 4.21 8.79
C MET A 48 9.45 5.54 8.40
N LYS A 49 10.69 5.79 8.79
CA LYS A 49 11.38 7.02 8.42
C LYS A 49 11.54 7.17 6.91
N GLN A 50 11.57 6.06 6.18
CA GLN A 50 11.71 6.08 4.73
C GLN A 50 10.45 6.62 4.02
N LEU A 51 9.33 6.69 4.75
CA LEU A 51 8.06 7.18 4.20
C LEU A 51 7.95 8.71 4.27
N ARG A 52 8.89 9.38 4.91
CA ARG A 52 8.87 10.83 5.06
C ARG A 52 8.94 11.49 3.69
N GLY A 53 8.22 12.60 3.56
CA GLY A 53 8.18 13.34 2.31
C GLY A 53 6.97 13.01 1.47
N TYR A 54 6.26 11.94 1.79
CA TYR A 54 5.03 11.60 1.08
C TYR A 54 3.84 12.10 1.88
N LYS A 55 2.91 12.73 1.19
CA LYS A 55 1.70 13.29 1.80
C LYS A 55 0.75 12.18 2.23
N ARG A 56 0.71 11.10 1.46
CA ARG A 56 -0.19 9.97 1.71
C ARG A 56 0.53 8.66 1.45
N VAL A 57 0.23 7.66 2.27
CA VAL A 57 0.75 6.31 2.09
C VAL A 57 -0.44 5.36 1.92
N ILE A 58 -0.45 4.62 0.82
CA ILE A 58 -1.47 3.61 0.54
C ILE A 58 -0.80 2.26 0.67
N LEU A 59 -1.33 1.42 1.56
CA LEU A 59 -0.72 0.12 1.85
C LEU A 59 -1.63 -1.02 1.39
N TYR A 60 -1.02 -2.07 0.88
CA TYR A 60 -1.77 -3.29 0.58
C TYR A 60 -0.95 -4.52 0.97
N CYS A 61 -1.66 -5.62 1.21
CA CYS A 61 -1.07 -6.92 1.50
C CYS A 61 -1.85 -7.97 0.71
N ASP A 62 -1.70 -9.25 1.04
CA ASP A 62 -2.39 -10.32 0.30
C ASP A 62 -3.90 -10.24 0.41
N TYR A 63 -4.43 -10.12 1.63
CA TYR A 63 -5.87 -10.21 1.89
C TYR A 63 -6.48 -9.01 2.61
N GLY A 64 -5.68 -8.02 2.98
CA GLY A 64 -6.15 -6.79 3.60
C GLY A 64 -5.96 -6.69 5.11
N ASN A 65 -5.69 -7.79 5.81
CA ASN A 65 -5.57 -7.78 7.27
C ASN A 65 -4.34 -7.05 7.75
N GLN A 66 -3.17 -7.38 7.20
CA GLN A 66 -1.91 -6.75 7.62
C GLN A 66 -1.86 -5.27 7.23
N SER A 67 -2.36 -4.94 6.04
CA SER A 67 -2.34 -3.55 5.60
C SER A 67 -3.29 -2.69 6.43
N MET A 68 -4.40 -3.26 6.90
CA MET A 68 -5.30 -2.53 7.80
C MET A 68 -4.61 -2.21 9.12
N GLU A 69 -3.90 -3.19 9.69
CA GLU A 69 -3.15 -3.00 10.93
C GLU A 69 -2.03 -1.98 10.74
N ALA A 70 -1.31 -2.10 9.63
CA ALA A 70 -0.25 -1.16 9.31
C ALA A 70 -0.76 0.27 9.15
N ALA A 71 -1.91 0.44 8.49
CA ALA A 71 -2.51 1.76 8.31
C ALA A 71 -2.89 2.38 9.65
N ARG A 72 -3.39 1.57 10.58
CA ARG A 72 -3.70 2.06 11.94
C ARG A 72 -2.44 2.53 12.67
N THR A 73 -1.37 1.74 12.57
CA THR A 73 -0.09 2.09 13.20
C THR A 73 0.44 3.41 12.65
N LEU A 74 0.41 3.58 11.34
CA LEU A 74 0.86 4.81 10.70
C LEU A 74 -0.04 6.00 11.08
N ALA A 75 -1.35 5.80 11.07
CA ALA A 75 -2.29 6.86 11.41
C ALA A 75 -2.09 7.34 12.85
N ALA A 76 -1.83 6.42 13.78
CA ALA A 76 -1.56 6.76 15.17
C ALA A 76 -0.29 7.61 15.30
N ASP A 77 0.64 7.48 14.36
CA ASP A 77 1.88 8.25 14.34
C ASP A 77 1.77 9.51 13.46
N GLY A 78 0.56 9.88 13.08
CA GLY A 78 0.32 11.14 12.36
C GLY A 78 0.35 11.05 10.84
N TRP A 79 0.51 9.85 10.27
CA TRP A 79 0.54 9.68 8.83
C TRP A 79 -0.86 9.67 8.23
N GLN A 80 -0.99 10.18 7.00
CA GLN A 80 -2.20 9.96 6.23
C GLN A 80 -2.06 8.60 5.55
N ALA A 81 -2.73 7.60 6.11
CA ALA A 81 -2.59 6.23 5.64
C ALA A 81 -3.93 5.67 5.17
N ALA A 82 -3.87 4.86 4.12
CA ALA A 82 -5.04 4.15 3.60
C ALA A 82 -4.64 2.69 3.34
N THR A 83 -5.64 1.82 3.35
CA THR A 83 -5.44 0.40 3.09
C THR A 83 -6.43 -0.06 2.03
N VAL A 84 -6.01 -1.02 1.20
CA VAL A 84 -6.85 -1.55 0.13
C VAL A 84 -7.67 -2.72 0.65
N VAL A 85 -8.98 -2.58 0.56
CA VAL A 85 -9.92 -3.61 1.03
C VAL A 85 -9.70 -4.90 0.24
N GLY A 86 -9.57 -6.01 0.97
CA GLY A 86 -9.41 -7.34 0.36
C GLY A 86 -8.02 -7.64 -0.17
N GLY A 87 -7.14 -6.65 -0.25
CA GLY A 87 -5.76 -6.84 -0.64
C GLY A 87 -5.54 -7.23 -2.10
N TYR A 88 -4.33 -7.67 -2.39
CA TYR A 88 -3.92 -8.01 -3.75
C TYR A 88 -4.78 -9.14 -4.35
N GLU A 89 -5.31 -10.01 -3.51
CA GLU A 89 -6.19 -11.11 -3.92
C GLU A 89 -7.40 -10.62 -4.70
N THR A 90 -7.89 -9.42 -4.41
CA THR A 90 -9.08 -8.87 -5.06
C THR A 90 -8.75 -8.02 -6.29
N LEU A 91 -7.47 -7.85 -6.61
CA LEU A 91 -7.07 -7.02 -7.74
C LEU A 91 -7.55 -7.62 -9.05
N GLN A 92 -8.20 -6.81 -9.86
CA GLN A 92 -8.55 -7.15 -11.23
C GLN A 92 -7.85 -6.18 -12.17
N GLN A 93 -7.34 -6.70 -13.28
CA GLN A 93 -6.58 -5.90 -14.23
C GLN A 93 -7.34 -4.65 -14.68
N LYS A 94 -8.64 -4.76 -14.88
CA LYS A 94 -9.47 -3.63 -15.32
C LYS A 94 -9.48 -2.47 -14.32
N ASP A 95 -9.21 -2.74 -13.05
CA ASP A 95 -9.26 -1.71 -12.01
C ASP A 95 -8.08 -0.76 -12.09
N ILE A 96 -6.95 -1.21 -12.64
CA ILE A 96 -5.72 -0.44 -12.70
C ILE A 96 -5.33 -0.03 -14.12
N ASP A 97 -5.95 -0.61 -15.14
CA ASP A 97 -5.65 -0.29 -16.53
C ASP A 97 -6.43 0.90 -17.07
N GLY A 98 -7.42 1.29 -16.35
CA GLY A 98 -8.33 2.30 -16.81
C GLY A 98 -7.87 3.68 -16.70
#